data_d87313d2f5091c271e95273629ab4949
#
_entry.id   d87313d2f5091c271e95273629ab4949
#
_cell.length_a   1.000
_cell.length_b   1.000
_cell.length_c   1.000
_cell.angle_alpha   90.00
_cell.angle_beta   90.00
_cell.angle_gamma   90.00
#
_symmetry.space_group_name_H-M   'P 1'
#
loop_
_entity.id
_entity.type
_entity.pdbx_description
1 polymer ?
#
loop_
_entity_poly.entity_id
_entity_poly.type
_entity_poly.pdbx_seq_one_letter_code
_entity_poly.pdbx_strand_id
1 'polypeptide(L)'
;MRKMLSVMMAAAIAGSLLAGCSSSTTETTAAASSAEETTTAAETAAEASTETASAETSGDETVVRVGGLKGPTTMGLVKLMDESANGEAENNYEFTMVTAADEMTAMVAGGKVDIALLPANVASVLYNKTNKNISVIDINTLGVLYFVSADNSVTTIDQLKGKTVYLPGKGTTPEYALRYVLSAAGLGENDVTLEFKSEASEVASVLAEDPNAIGLLPQPFVTAALAQNEKLSIIMDLTKEWDNVQGEGSGSRLVTGVTIVNNDFLKEHEDLVDTFLQEHEASIAFTAEDPDAAAELIAKAEIVAKAPI
;
A
#
# COMPACT_ATOMS: atom_id res chain seq x y z
N MET A 1 -2.31 62.96 -2.02
CA MET A 1 -1.18 63.85 -1.81
C MET A 1 0.00 63.05 -1.23
N ARG A 2 1.14 63.12 -1.98
CA ARG A 2 2.53 62.91 -1.55
C ARG A 2 2.89 61.59 -0.85
N LYS A 3 3.84 60.83 -1.25
CA LYS A 3 5.05 60.75 -2.13
C LYS A 3 5.87 59.58 -1.57
N MET A 4 6.19 58.61 -2.39
CA MET A 4 7.52 58.14 -2.75
C MET A 4 8.59 58.13 -1.64
N LEU A 5 9.25 57.02 -1.43
CA LEU A 5 10.69 56.88 -1.69
C LEU A 5 11.14 55.42 -1.78
N SER A 6 11.75 55.12 -2.92
CA SER A 6 12.60 53.95 -3.20
C SER A 6 13.95 54.12 -2.51
N VAL A 7 14.58 53.01 -2.07
CA VAL A 7 16.03 52.86 -2.08
C VAL A 7 16.40 51.46 -2.51
N MET A 8 17.02 51.39 -3.70
CA MET A 8 17.87 50.30 -4.17
C MET A 8 19.21 50.36 -3.42
N MET A 9 19.79 49.22 -3.09
CA MET A 9 21.24 49.07 -3.00
C MET A 9 21.68 47.70 -3.43
N ALA A 10 22.30 47.64 -4.59
CA ALA A 10 23.06 46.53 -5.12
C ALA A 10 24.51 46.66 -4.63
N ALA A 11 25.12 45.54 -4.28
CA ALA A 11 26.59 45.42 -4.27
C ALA A 11 26.98 43.99 -4.64
N ALA A 12 27.56 43.89 -5.82
CA ALA A 12 28.32 42.74 -6.30
C ALA A 12 29.76 42.88 -5.83
N ILE A 13 30.40 41.78 -5.42
CA ILE A 13 31.87 41.65 -5.46
C ILE A 13 32.21 40.22 -5.92
N ALA A 14 33.07 40.22 -6.92
CA ALA A 14 33.60 39.10 -7.68
C ALA A 14 34.86 38.49 -7.02
N GLY A 15 35.12 37.24 -7.33
CA GLY A 15 36.41 36.75 -7.77
C GLY A 15 37.37 36.19 -6.72
N SER A 16 37.71 34.92 -6.87
CA SER A 16 39.10 34.50 -7.08
C SER A 16 39.19 32.99 -7.35
N LEU A 17 39.65 32.68 -8.54
CA LEU A 17 40.27 31.44 -8.98
C LEU A 17 41.63 31.26 -8.30
N LEU A 18 41.97 30.05 -7.91
CA LEU A 18 43.37 29.58 -7.98
C LEU A 18 43.39 28.05 -8.16
N ALA A 19 44.00 27.69 -9.25
CA ALA A 19 44.37 26.36 -9.69
C ALA A 19 45.59 25.85 -8.92
N GLY A 20 45.71 24.56 -8.79
CA GLY A 20 46.89 23.86 -8.30
C GLY A 20 46.94 22.42 -8.83
N CYS A 21 47.58 22.26 -9.99
CA CYS A 21 48.09 20.99 -10.51
C CYS A 21 49.31 20.53 -9.73
N SER A 22 49.45 19.24 -9.48
CA SER A 22 50.75 18.52 -9.58
C SER A 22 50.48 17.01 -9.54
N SER A 23 50.57 16.37 -10.58
CA SER A 23 51.32 15.29 -11.22
C SER A 23 52.39 14.61 -10.35
N SER A 24 52.35 13.27 -10.29
CA SER A 24 53.51 12.43 -10.55
C SER A 24 53.10 10.97 -10.86
N THR A 25 53.48 10.62 -12.03
CA THR A 25 53.64 9.34 -12.71
C THR A 25 54.67 8.47 -11.98
N THR A 26 54.49 7.18 -11.94
CA THR A 26 55.55 6.23 -12.27
C THR A 26 54.97 4.86 -12.67
N GLU A 27 55.31 4.51 -13.86
CA GLU A 27 55.24 3.19 -14.51
C GLU A 27 56.07 2.15 -13.77
N THR A 28 55.82 0.87 -13.96
CA THR A 28 56.60 -0.02 -14.78
C THR A 28 56.27 -1.50 -14.53
N THR A 29 55.95 -2.17 -15.60
CA THR A 29 56.34 -3.45 -16.22
C THR A 29 55.92 -4.75 -15.55
N ALA A 30 55.09 -5.52 -16.22
CA ALA A 30 55.29 -6.53 -17.26
C ALA A 30 56.13 -7.73 -16.85
N ALA A 31 55.55 -8.91 -16.94
CA ALA A 31 56.07 -10.05 -17.61
C ALA A 31 55.07 -11.24 -17.48
N ALA A 32 54.68 -11.73 -18.50
CA ALA A 32 54.29 -12.85 -19.22
C ALA A 32 55.13 -14.12 -18.98
N SER A 33 54.48 -15.28 -19.05
CA SER A 33 54.91 -16.60 -19.58
C SER A 33 53.85 -17.63 -19.17
N SER A 34 53.06 -18.21 -20.07
CA SER A 34 53.29 -19.10 -21.18
C SER A 34 53.43 -20.60 -20.76
N ALA A 35 52.53 -21.32 -21.41
CA ALA A 35 52.66 -22.69 -21.95
C ALA A 35 52.41 -23.85 -20.95
N GLU A 36 51.62 -24.73 -21.32
CA GLU A 36 51.39 -25.79 -22.29
C GLU A 36 51.05 -27.09 -21.59
N GLU A 37 49.91 -27.61 -22.05
CA GLU A 37 49.64 -28.97 -22.53
C GLU A 37 50.08 -30.19 -21.68
N THR A 38 49.18 -31.11 -21.43
CA THR A 38 49.14 -32.39 -22.16
C THR A 38 47.90 -33.22 -21.78
N THR A 39 47.23 -33.67 -22.81
CA THR A 39 46.30 -34.76 -23.00
C THR A 39 46.69 -36.08 -22.33
N THR A 40 45.71 -36.85 -21.85
CA THR A 40 45.55 -38.24 -22.30
C THR A 40 44.15 -38.80 -21.98
N ALA A 41 43.60 -39.46 -22.98
CA ALA A 41 42.35 -40.19 -22.98
C ALA A 41 42.57 -41.66 -22.57
N ALA A 42 41.53 -42.32 -22.09
CA ALA A 42 41.12 -43.73 -22.31
C ALA A 42 39.93 -43.99 -21.36
N GLU A 43 38.75 -44.17 -21.86
CA GLU A 43 38.09 -45.31 -22.51
C GLU A 43 37.59 -46.39 -21.53
N THR A 44 36.27 -46.62 -21.63
CA THR A 44 35.48 -47.86 -21.56
C THR A 44 35.05 -48.39 -20.18
N ALA A 45 33.76 -48.34 -19.89
CA ALA A 45 32.87 -49.51 -19.95
C ALA A 45 31.43 -49.12 -19.61
N ALA A 46 30.53 -49.53 -20.49
CA ALA A 46 29.09 -49.51 -20.32
C ALA A 46 28.65 -50.63 -19.35
N GLU A 47 27.69 -50.31 -18.48
CA GLU A 47 26.66 -51.28 -18.08
C GLU A 47 25.32 -50.55 -17.84
N ALA A 48 24.34 -51.08 -18.52
CA ALA A 48 22.96 -50.64 -18.48
C ALA A 48 22.30 -51.05 -17.17
N SER A 49 21.54 -50.13 -16.58
CA SER A 49 20.51 -50.50 -15.60
C SER A 49 19.36 -49.48 -15.66
N THR A 50 18.29 -49.94 -16.29
CA THR A 50 16.88 -49.75 -15.96
C THR A 50 16.40 -48.31 -15.67
N GLU A 51 15.76 -47.78 -16.67
CA GLU A 51 14.80 -46.66 -16.58
C GLU A 51 13.79 -46.91 -15.48
N THR A 52 13.84 -46.07 -14.47
CA THR A 52 12.63 -45.70 -13.71
C THR A 52 12.35 -44.26 -14.11
N ALA A 53 11.39 -44.09 -14.99
CA ALA A 53 10.89 -42.79 -15.38
C ALA A 53 10.23 -42.18 -14.12
N SER A 54 11.01 -41.40 -13.37
CA SER A 54 10.46 -40.34 -12.57
C SER A 54 10.13 -39.24 -13.56
N ALA A 55 8.84 -39.02 -13.79
CA ALA A 55 8.36 -37.84 -14.46
C ALA A 55 8.75 -36.63 -13.58
N GLU A 56 9.90 -36.03 -13.89
CA GLU A 56 10.19 -34.67 -13.48
C GLU A 56 9.30 -33.76 -14.33
N THR A 57 8.10 -33.45 -13.82
CA THR A 57 7.38 -32.26 -14.19
C THR A 57 8.08 -31.08 -13.54
N SER A 58 9.26 -30.71 -14.04
CA SER A 58 9.75 -29.35 -13.85
C SER A 58 9.06 -28.45 -14.90
N GLY A 59 7.77 -28.27 -14.75
CA GLY A 59 7.09 -27.10 -15.26
C GLY A 59 7.63 -25.94 -14.45
N ASP A 60 8.14 -24.94 -15.12
CA ASP A 60 8.44 -23.62 -14.57
C ASP A 60 7.09 -23.04 -14.14
N GLU A 61 6.66 -23.33 -12.91
CA GLU A 61 5.37 -22.88 -12.40
C GLU A 61 5.44 -21.37 -12.29
N THR A 62 4.63 -20.69 -13.11
CA THR A 62 4.54 -19.23 -13.10
C THR A 62 4.20 -18.74 -11.72
N VAL A 63 5.04 -17.86 -11.16
CA VAL A 63 4.82 -17.25 -9.86
C VAL A 63 3.87 -16.06 -10.03
N VAL A 64 2.77 -16.04 -9.28
CA VAL A 64 1.85 -14.91 -9.18
C VAL A 64 2.35 -13.93 -8.13
N ARG A 65 2.83 -12.77 -8.56
CA ARG A 65 3.37 -11.75 -7.67
C ARG A 65 2.27 -10.83 -7.18
N VAL A 66 1.92 -10.93 -5.89
CA VAL A 66 0.82 -10.18 -5.27
C VAL A 66 1.37 -9.11 -4.34
N GLY A 67 0.99 -7.85 -4.61
CA GLY A 67 1.32 -6.70 -3.78
C GLY A 67 0.17 -6.26 -2.90
N GLY A 68 0.43 -5.83 -1.67
CA GLY A 68 -0.58 -5.28 -0.78
C GLY A 68 -0.08 -4.11 0.05
N LEU A 69 -1.00 -3.21 0.42
CA LEU A 69 -0.73 -2.17 1.41
C LEU A 69 -1.04 -2.70 2.80
N LYS A 70 -0.13 -2.45 3.76
CA LYS A 70 -0.41 -2.74 5.17
C LYS A 70 -1.64 -1.95 5.62
N GLY A 71 -2.67 -2.66 6.05
CA GLY A 71 -3.94 -2.08 6.47
C GLY A 71 -5.18 -2.84 5.97
N PRO A 72 -6.36 -2.20 6.05
CA PRO A 72 -7.66 -2.87 5.81
C PRO A 72 -7.78 -3.54 4.44
N THR A 73 -7.20 -2.95 3.39
CA THR A 73 -7.31 -3.45 2.01
C THR A 73 -6.68 -4.82 1.79
N THR A 74 -5.81 -5.27 2.71
CA THR A 74 -5.04 -6.51 2.56
C THR A 74 -5.44 -7.58 3.59
N MET A 75 -6.27 -7.22 4.59
CA MET A 75 -6.67 -8.17 5.65
C MET A 75 -7.37 -9.41 5.11
N GLY A 76 -8.19 -9.27 4.08
CA GLY A 76 -8.87 -10.38 3.45
C GLY A 76 -7.95 -11.41 2.77
N LEU A 77 -6.65 -11.09 2.63
CA LEU A 77 -5.67 -11.95 1.96
C LEU A 77 -4.95 -12.93 2.93
N VAL A 78 -5.11 -12.74 4.24
CA VAL A 78 -4.25 -13.40 5.26
C VAL A 78 -4.32 -14.92 5.26
N LYS A 79 -5.49 -15.50 4.98
CA LYS A 79 -5.63 -16.96 4.92
C LYS A 79 -4.91 -17.52 3.70
N LEU A 80 -5.06 -16.88 2.54
CA LEU A 80 -4.33 -17.27 1.33
C LEU A 80 -2.81 -17.13 1.51
N MET A 81 -2.34 -16.08 2.20
CA MET A 81 -0.92 -15.93 2.53
C MET A 81 -0.41 -17.07 3.41
N ASP A 82 -1.21 -17.50 4.39
CA ASP A 82 -0.87 -18.62 5.27
C ASP A 82 -0.87 -19.95 4.52
N GLU A 83 -1.87 -20.21 3.69
CA GLU A 83 -1.96 -21.40 2.84
C GLU A 83 -0.79 -21.48 1.86
N SER A 84 -0.46 -20.37 1.21
CA SER A 84 0.71 -20.30 0.33
C SER A 84 2.03 -20.62 1.06
N ALA A 85 2.20 -20.06 2.26
CA ALA A 85 3.40 -20.31 3.08
C ALA A 85 3.52 -21.79 3.52
N ASN A 86 2.39 -22.50 3.62
CA ASN A 86 2.32 -23.91 3.97
C ASN A 86 2.33 -24.84 2.74
N GLY A 87 2.32 -24.29 1.51
CA GLY A 87 2.25 -25.05 0.26
C GLY A 87 0.87 -25.68 0.02
N GLU A 88 -0.18 -25.07 0.53
CA GLU A 88 -1.58 -25.51 0.44
C GLU A 88 -2.37 -24.71 -0.61
N ALA A 89 -1.84 -23.56 -1.08
CA ALA A 89 -2.45 -22.75 -2.15
C ALA A 89 -2.35 -23.44 -3.50
N GLU A 90 -3.32 -23.21 -4.38
CA GLU A 90 -3.35 -23.82 -5.73
C GLU A 90 -2.34 -23.17 -6.66
N ASN A 91 -2.16 -21.84 -6.56
CA ASN A 91 -1.14 -21.10 -7.31
C ASN A 91 0.16 -21.00 -6.50
N ASN A 92 1.27 -20.78 -7.21
CA ASN A 92 2.54 -20.40 -6.59
C ASN A 92 2.59 -18.87 -6.41
N TYR A 93 2.56 -18.39 -5.18
CA TYR A 93 2.50 -16.96 -4.87
C TYR A 93 3.79 -16.39 -4.27
N GLU A 94 4.08 -15.14 -4.65
CA GLU A 94 5.04 -14.28 -3.94
C GLU A 94 4.30 -13.04 -3.45
N PHE A 95 4.25 -12.83 -2.12
CA PHE A 95 3.58 -11.69 -1.51
C PHE A 95 4.56 -10.59 -1.10
N THR A 96 4.25 -9.35 -1.47
CA THR A 96 5.01 -8.16 -1.05
C THR A 96 4.10 -7.14 -0.39
N MET A 97 4.39 -6.80 0.89
CA MET A 97 3.64 -5.82 1.66
C MET A 97 4.43 -4.54 1.82
N VAL A 98 3.81 -3.41 1.49
CA VAL A 98 4.38 -2.06 1.65
C VAL A 98 3.46 -1.17 2.49
N THR A 99 4.02 -0.10 3.07
CA THR A 99 3.24 0.83 3.89
C THR A 99 2.74 2.03 3.06
N ALA A 100 3.52 2.47 2.07
CA ALA A 100 3.23 3.67 1.31
C ALA A 100 2.59 3.35 -0.06
N ALA A 101 1.53 4.07 -0.41
CA ALA A 101 0.80 3.88 -1.67
C ALA A 101 1.63 4.26 -2.92
N ASP A 102 2.57 5.19 -2.79
CA ASP A 102 3.46 5.59 -3.87
C ASP A 102 4.51 4.50 -4.17
N GLU A 103 4.96 3.76 -3.17
CA GLU A 103 5.83 2.58 -3.34
C GLU A 103 5.10 1.49 -4.12
N MET A 104 3.87 1.12 -3.72
CA MET A 104 3.05 0.17 -4.47
C MET A 104 2.79 0.65 -5.91
N THR A 105 2.51 1.95 -6.08
CA THR A 105 2.35 2.56 -7.42
C THR A 105 3.59 2.36 -8.29
N ALA A 106 4.79 2.51 -7.72
CA ALA A 106 6.04 2.29 -8.45
C ALA A 106 6.26 0.81 -8.79
N MET A 107 5.89 -0.10 -7.90
CA MET A 107 5.98 -1.56 -8.13
C MET A 107 5.06 -2.01 -9.25
N VAL A 108 3.79 -1.59 -9.24
CA VAL A 108 2.82 -1.90 -10.30
C VAL A 108 3.28 -1.32 -11.65
N ALA A 109 3.64 -0.04 -11.69
CA ALA A 109 4.09 0.62 -12.91
C ALA A 109 5.41 0.03 -13.46
N GLY A 110 6.25 -0.52 -12.60
CA GLY A 110 7.51 -1.18 -12.94
C GLY A 110 7.38 -2.67 -13.26
N GLY A 111 6.16 -3.24 -13.27
CA GLY A 111 5.91 -4.67 -13.55
C GLY A 111 6.51 -5.61 -12.50
N LYS A 112 6.66 -5.16 -11.26
CA LYS A 112 7.20 -5.97 -10.14
C LYS A 112 6.14 -6.81 -9.44
N VAL A 113 4.87 -6.47 -9.61
CA VAL A 113 3.70 -7.20 -9.13
C VAL A 113 2.71 -7.36 -10.26
N ASP A 114 1.99 -8.48 -10.26
CA ASP A 114 0.99 -8.84 -11.27
C ASP A 114 -0.41 -8.48 -10.79
N ILE A 115 -0.67 -8.68 -9.51
CA ILE A 115 -1.91 -8.35 -8.81
C ILE A 115 -1.57 -7.42 -7.64
N ALA A 116 -2.42 -6.42 -7.37
CA ALA A 116 -2.20 -5.53 -6.22
C ALA A 116 -3.51 -5.12 -5.53
N LEU A 117 -3.49 -5.16 -4.18
CA LEU A 117 -4.57 -4.70 -3.31
C LEU A 117 -4.22 -3.29 -2.81
N LEU A 118 -5.06 -2.31 -3.13
CA LEU A 118 -4.73 -0.91 -2.92
C LEU A 118 -5.97 -0.01 -2.81
N PRO A 119 -5.83 1.25 -2.32
CA PRO A 119 -6.92 2.19 -2.28
C PRO A 119 -7.52 2.49 -3.66
N ALA A 120 -8.85 2.60 -3.74
CA ALA A 120 -9.58 2.72 -5.00
C ALA A 120 -9.14 3.91 -5.87
N ASN A 121 -8.81 5.06 -5.27
CA ASN A 121 -8.31 6.22 -5.99
C ASN A 121 -6.92 5.98 -6.60
N VAL A 122 -6.09 5.16 -5.96
CA VAL A 122 -4.74 4.81 -6.44
C VAL A 122 -4.84 3.97 -7.72
N ALA A 123 -5.84 3.08 -7.81
CA ALA A 123 -6.14 2.35 -9.05
C ALA A 123 -6.43 3.31 -10.21
N SER A 124 -7.19 4.38 -9.99
CA SER A 124 -7.46 5.42 -10.99
C SER A 124 -6.19 6.15 -11.45
N VAL A 125 -5.29 6.46 -10.53
CA VAL A 125 -3.97 7.06 -10.85
C VAL A 125 -3.12 6.09 -11.65
N LEU A 126 -3.05 4.83 -11.23
CA LEU A 126 -2.31 3.77 -11.91
C LEU A 126 -2.83 3.50 -13.32
N TYR A 127 -4.15 3.45 -13.50
CA TYR A 127 -4.76 3.28 -14.82
C TYR A 127 -4.22 4.30 -15.84
N ASN A 128 -4.05 5.55 -15.43
CA ASN A 128 -3.46 6.58 -16.29
C ASN A 128 -1.94 6.43 -16.44
N LYS A 129 -1.22 6.12 -15.35
CA LYS A 129 0.25 5.97 -15.37
C LYS A 129 0.72 4.76 -16.19
N THR A 130 -0.06 3.68 -16.21
CA THR A 130 0.25 2.45 -16.95
C THR A 130 -0.31 2.44 -18.39
N ASN A 131 -0.78 3.60 -18.89
CA ASN A 131 -1.47 3.68 -20.18
C ASN A 131 -2.66 2.72 -20.28
N LYS A 132 -3.45 2.60 -19.22
CA LYS A 132 -4.62 1.73 -19.11
C LYS A 132 -4.30 0.22 -19.06
N ASN A 133 -3.05 -0.13 -18.72
CA ASN A 133 -2.63 -1.54 -18.67
C ASN A 133 -2.91 -2.21 -17.32
N ILE A 134 -3.97 -1.81 -16.63
CA ILE A 134 -4.50 -2.48 -15.45
C ILE A 134 -6.02 -2.58 -15.52
N SER A 135 -6.58 -3.58 -14.86
CA SER A 135 -8.01 -3.74 -14.63
C SER A 135 -8.30 -3.95 -13.15
N VAL A 136 -9.45 -3.46 -12.69
CA VAL A 136 -9.98 -3.82 -11.37
C VAL A 136 -10.69 -5.15 -11.51
N ILE A 137 -10.34 -6.11 -10.67
CA ILE A 137 -10.89 -7.47 -10.68
C ILE A 137 -11.82 -7.75 -9.51
N ASP A 138 -11.66 -7.03 -8.38
CA ASP A 138 -12.61 -7.06 -7.28
C ASP A 138 -12.66 -5.75 -6.48
N ILE A 139 -13.64 -5.65 -5.59
CA ILE A 139 -13.74 -4.62 -4.55
C ILE A 139 -13.51 -5.33 -3.21
N ASN A 140 -12.33 -5.13 -2.62
CA ASN A 140 -11.92 -5.82 -1.40
C ASN A 140 -12.29 -5.08 -0.11
N THR A 141 -12.62 -3.78 -0.16
CA THR A 141 -12.94 -2.99 1.03
C THR A 141 -14.01 -1.93 0.75
N LEU A 142 -15.10 -1.96 1.52
CA LEU A 142 -16.15 -0.93 1.51
C LEU A 142 -16.17 -0.20 2.85
N GLY A 143 -16.30 1.12 2.84
CA GLY A 143 -16.45 1.95 4.04
C GLY A 143 -15.24 1.89 4.98
N VAL A 144 -15.43 1.38 6.19
CA VAL A 144 -14.47 1.16 7.29
C VAL A 144 -13.86 2.41 7.95
N LEU A 145 -14.32 3.62 7.62
CA LEU A 145 -13.75 4.88 8.11
C LEU A 145 -14.69 5.55 9.12
N TYR A 146 -14.16 5.90 10.29
CA TYR A 146 -14.93 6.48 11.39
C TYR A 146 -14.21 7.66 12.01
N PHE A 147 -14.99 8.68 12.39
CA PHE A 147 -14.48 9.76 13.23
C PHE A 147 -14.51 9.33 14.67
N VAL A 148 -13.38 9.52 15.35
CA VAL A 148 -13.17 9.16 16.74
C VAL A 148 -12.71 10.38 17.53
N SER A 149 -13.32 10.64 18.68
CA SER A 149 -12.94 11.72 19.57
C SER A 149 -13.40 11.41 20.99
N ALA A 150 -12.82 12.10 21.99
CA ALA A 150 -13.37 12.18 23.34
C ALA A 150 -14.39 13.33 23.47
N ASP A 151 -14.39 14.28 22.54
CA ASP A 151 -15.39 15.36 22.44
C ASP A 151 -16.63 14.89 21.66
N ASN A 152 -17.65 14.45 22.39
CA ASN A 152 -18.92 13.99 21.82
C ASN A 152 -19.87 15.12 21.35
N SER A 153 -19.42 16.39 21.38
CA SER A 153 -20.23 17.52 20.90
C SER A 153 -20.26 17.65 19.39
N VAL A 154 -19.32 17.01 18.68
CA VAL A 154 -19.23 17.00 17.22
C VAL A 154 -19.89 15.73 16.69
N THR A 155 -21.06 15.89 16.10
CA THR A 155 -21.89 14.77 15.63
C THR A 155 -22.34 14.91 14.18
N THR A 156 -21.96 16.03 13.51
CA THR A 156 -22.31 16.31 12.11
C THR A 156 -21.10 16.90 11.38
N ILE A 157 -21.06 16.76 10.07
CA ILE A 157 -19.95 17.20 9.22
C ILE A 157 -19.74 18.73 9.30
N ASP A 158 -20.81 19.52 9.34
CA ASP A 158 -20.73 20.97 9.42
C ASP A 158 -20.07 21.47 10.72
N GLN A 159 -20.17 20.72 11.82
CA GLN A 159 -19.51 21.03 13.10
C GLN A 159 -17.98 20.84 13.07
N LEU A 160 -17.44 20.24 12.01
CA LEU A 160 -15.99 20.16 11.79
C LEU A 160 -15.38 21.50 11.39
N LYS A 161 -16.20 22.50 11.06
CA LYS A 161 -15.71 23.84 10.69
C LYS A 161 -14.81 24.44 11.78
N GLY A 162 -13.60 24.86 11.36
CA GLY A 162 -12.58 25.42 12.24
C GLY A 162 -11.84 24.40 13.09
N LYS A 163 -12.11 23.12 12.91
CA LYS A 163 -11.43 22.02 13.66
C LYS A 163 -10.31 21.40 12.82
N THR A 164 -9.45 20.64 13.53
CA THR A 164 -8.42 19.82 12.91
C THR A 164 -8.87 18.35 12.96
N VAL A 165 -8.80 17.68 11.82
CA VAL A 165 -9.01 16.23 11.71
C VAL A 165 -7.68 15.56 11.39
N TYR A 166 -7.26 14.63 12.27
CA TYR A 166 -6.05 13.83 12.10
C TYR A 166 -6.39 12.55 11.35
N LEU A 167 -5.63 12.19 10.32
CA LEU A 167 -5.89 10.99 9.52
C LEU A 167 -4.60 10.42 8.92
N PRO A 168 -4.54 9.10 8.66
CA PRO A 168 -3.49 8.49 7.88
C PRO A 168 -3.80 8.57 6.38
N GLY A 169 -2.87 8.11 5.55
CA GLY A 169 -3.16 7.81 4.15
C GLY A 169 -3.32 9.05 3.27
N LYS A 170 -2.41 10.01 3.38
CA LYS A 170 -2.35 11.16 2.46
C LYS A 170 -2.27 10.69 1.00
N GLY A 171 -3.12 11.27 0.15
CA GLY A 171 -3.20 10.89 -1.27
C GLY A 171 -3.99 9.60 -1.53
N THR A 172 -4.67 9.04 -0.52
CA THR A 172 -5.46 7.82 -0.63
C THR A 172 -6.97 8.07 -0.44
N THR A 173 -7.80 7.04 -0.61
CA THR A 173 -9.27 7.15 -0.56
C THR A 173 -9.80 7.86 0.68
N PRO A 174 -9.29 7.64 1.92
CA PRO A 174 -9.76 8.37 3.09
C PRO A 174 -9.74 9.88 2.95
N GLU A 175 -8.65 10.45 2.41
CA GLU A 175 -8.55 11.88 2.19
C GLU A 175 -9.60 12.39 1.19
N TYR A 176 -9.69 11.74 0.03
CA TYR A 176 -10.59 12.20 -1.03
C TYR A 176 -12.06 12.01 -0.67
N ALA A 177 -12.41 10.92 0.01
CA ALA A 177 -13.76 10.70 0.51
C ALA A 177 -14.16 11.78 1.54
N LEU A 178 -13.27 12.08 2.49
CA LEU A 178 -13.50 13.15 3.46
C LEU A 178 -13.66 14.51 2.78
N ARG A 179 -12.76 14.89 1.88
CA ARG A 179 -12.84 16.16 1.14
C ARG A 179 -14.14 16.28 0.35
N TYR A 180 -14.58 15.19 -0.27
CA TYR A 180 -15.84 15.16 -1.00
C TYR A 180 -17.04 15.41 -0.07
N VAL A 181 -17.12 14.70 1.06
CA VAL A 181 -18.20 14.88 2.05
C VAL A 181 -18.18 16.28 2.66
N LEU A 182 -17.01 16.82 3.00
CA LEU A 182 -16.86 18.21 3.47
C LEU A 182 -17.38 19.22 2.43
N SER A 183 -16.97 19.07 1.18
CA SER A 183 -17.40 19.94 0.08
C SER A 183 -18.92 19.89 -0.13
N ALA A 184 -19.52 18.71 -0.06
CA ALA A 184 -20.97 18.54 -0.18
C ALA A 184 -21.75 19.16 0.98
N ALA A 185 -21.15 19.21 2.17
CA ALA A 185 -21.69 19.95 3.33
C ALA A 185 -21.41 21.46 3.27
N GLY A 186 -20.85 21.97 2.17
CA GLY A 186 -20.55 23.39 1.97
C GLY A 186 -19.29 23.89 2.68
N LEU A 187 -18.42 22.97 3.13
CA LEU A 187 -17.13 23.31 3.74
C LEU A 187 -16.03 23.33 2.67
N GLY A 188 -15.33 24.45 2.58
CA GLY A 188 -14.20 24.62 1.68
C GLY A 188 -12.91 24.02 2.24
N GLU A 189 -11.86 24.01 1.40
CA GLU A 189 -10.55 23.41 1.75
C GLU A 189 -9.90 24.03 3.00
N ASN A 190 -10.22 25.28 3.33
CA ASN A 190 -9.67 25.99 4.49
C ASN A 190 -10.60 25.99 5.71
N ASP A 191 -11.78 25.42 5.60
CA ASP A 191 -12.76 25.39 6.69
C ASP A 191 -12.43 24.30 7.72
N VAL A 192 -11.74 23.23 7.29
CA VAL A 192 -11.29 22.12 8.15
C VAL A 192 -9.81 21.85 7.89
N THR A 193 -9.00 21.83 8.93
CA THR A 193 -7.59 21.48 8.81
C THR A 193 -7.44 19.96 8.78
N LEU A 194 -6.83 19.42 7.72
CA LEU A 194 -6.50 18.00 7.62
C LEU A 194 -5.02 17.80 7.97
N GLU A 195 -4.74 17.12 9.08
CA GLU A 195 -3.39 16.81 9.52
C GLU A 195 -3.07 15.33 9.32
N PHE A 196 -2.13 15.06 8.42
CA PHE A 196 -1.78 13.71 8.03
C PHE A 196 -0.69 13.13 8.91
N LYS A 197 -0.90 11.90 9.37
CA LYS A 197 0.09 11.06 10.04
C LYS A 197 0.53 9.94 9.10
N SER A 198 1.71 9.40 9.34
CA SER A 198 2.25 8.33 8.50
C SER A 198 1.42 7.05 8.62
N GLU A 199 0.95 6.76 9.84
CA GLU A 199 0.20 5.55 10.16
C GLU A 199 -1.02 5.85 11.06
N ALA A 200 -1.99 4.93 11.06
CA ALA A 200 -3.18 5.02 11.89
C ALA A 200 -2.87 4.96 13.41
N SER A 201 -1.82 4.24 13.78
CA SER A 201 -1.31 4.18 15.16
C SER A 201 -0.86 5.54 15.71
N GLU A 202 -0.28 6.40 14.86
CA GLU A 202 0.10 7.75 15.25
C GLU A 202 -1.13 8.64 15.50
N VAL A 203 -2.21 8.46 14.71
CA VAL A 203 -3.49 9.14 14.96
C VAL A 203 -4.08 8.70 16.30
N ALA A 204 -4.04 7.40 16.60
CA ALA A 204 -4.49 6.87 17.90
C ALA A 204 -3.69 7.47 19.07
N SER A 205 -2.39 7.68 18.89
CA SER A 205 -1.54 8.36 19.89
C SER A 205 -1.96 9.81 20.13
N VAL A 206 -2.25 10.57 19.06
CA VAL A 206 -2.77 11.95 19.19
C VAL A 206 -4.09 11.97 19.95
N LEU A 207 -5.01 11.04 19.67
CA LEU A 207 -6.29 10.92 20.37
C LEU A 207 -6.13 10.56 21.84
N ALA A 208 -5.07 9.86 22.21
CA ALA A 208 -4.78 9.52 23.60
C ALA A 208 -4.23 10.72 24.39
N GLU A 209 -3.51 11.64 23.74
CA GLU A 209 -2.85 12.78 24.35
C GLU A 209 -3.74 14.04 24.42
N ASP A 210 -4.55 14.28 23.37
CA ASP A 210 -5.42 15.47 23.27
C ASP A 210 -6.90 15.06 23.29
N PRO A 211 -7.63 15.35 24.38
CA PRO A 211 -9.06 15.04 24.48
C PRO A 211 -9.95 15.82 23.51
N ASN A 212 -9.43 16.88 22.87
CA ASN A 212 -10.17 17.64 21.85
C ASN A 212 -9.82 17.23 20.42
N ALA A 213 -8.87 16.30 20.25
CA ALA A 213 -8.50 15.81 18.93
C ALA A 213 -9.65 15.01 18.29
N ILE A 214 -9.77 15.15 16.98
CA ILE A 214 -10.69 14.37 16.15
C ILE A 214 -9.84 13.57 15.18
N GLY A 215 -9.94 12.26 15.22
CA GLY A 215 -9.26 11.36 14.29
C GLY A 215 -10.25 10.78 13.30
N LEU A 216 -9.85 10.63 12.04
CA LEU A 216 -10.51 9.76 11.07
C LEU A 216 -9.67 8.49 10.91
N LEU A 217 -10.17 7.40 11.43
CA LEU A 217 -9.45 6.11 11.50
C LEU A 217 -10.20 5.01 10.76
N PRO A 218 -9.49 4.07 10.12
CA PRO A 218 -10.09 2.85 9.63
C PRO A 218 -10.22 1.79 10.75
N GLN A 219 -11.14 0.84 10.58
CA GLN A 219 -11.05 -0.42 11.34
C GLN A 219 -9.80 -1.20 10.89
N PRO A 220 -9.14 -1.93 11.81
CA PRO A 220 -9.47 -2.18 13.23
C PRO A 220 -8.86 -1.13 14.19
N PHE A 221 -8.19 -0.10 13.68
CA PHE A 221 -7.52 0.92 14.51
C PHE A 221 -8.51 1.70 15.38
N VAL A 222 -9.76 1.87 14.93
CA VAL A 222 -10.84 2.43 15.75
C VAL A 222 -11.03 1.59 17.00
N THR A 223 -11.22 0.27 16.85
CA THR A 223 -11.42 -0.64 17.97
C THR A 223 -10.22 -0.62 18.92
N ALA A 224 -9.00 -0.64 18.39
CA ALA A 224 -7.79 -0.57 19.20
C ALA A 224 -7.68 0.76 19.97
N ALA A 225 -7.99 1.90 19.35
CA ALA A 225 -7.97 3.19 20.02
C ALA A 225 -9.01 3.28 21.16
N LEU A 226 -10.23 2.78 20.92
CA LEU A 226 -11.28 2.75 21.93
C LEU A 226 -10.91 1.81 23.11
N ALA A 227 -10.29 0.68 22.84
CA ALA A 227 -9.84 -0.25 23.87
C ALA A 227 -8.72 0.36 24.76
N GLN A 228 -7.86 1.20 24.19
CA GLN A 228 -6.78 1.87 24.93
C GLN A 228 -7.25 3.11 25.72
N ASN A 229 -8.33 3.75 25.29
CA ASN A 229 -8.84 4.96 25.93
C ASN A 229 -10.38 4.96 25.96
N GLU A 230 -10.94 4.57 27.10
CA GLU A 230 -12.40 4.50 27.34
C GLU A 230 -13.15 5.84 27.19
N LYS A 231 -12.43 6.97 27.12
CA LYS A 231 -13.04 8.29 26.86
C LYS A 231 -13.35 8.50 25.40
N LEU A 232 -12.69 7.78 24.50
CA LEU A 232 -12.94 7.88 23.07
C LEU A 232 -14.26 7.21 22.70
N SER A 233 -14.89 7.76 21.69
CA SER A 233 -16.08 7.16 21.05
C SER A 233 -16.07 7.41 19.55
N ILE A 234 -16.80 6.60 18.81
CA ILE A 234 -17.14 6.88 17.41
C ILE A 234 -18.18 8.00 17.42
N ILE A 235 -17.81 9.15 16.89
CA ILE A 235 -18.69 10.32 16.83
C ILE A 235 -19.43 10.44 15.49
N MET A 236 -18.86 9.92 14.40
CA MET A 236 -19.48 9.83 13.08
C MET A 236 -18.93 8.64 12.29
N ASP A 237 -19.73 8.18 11.33
CA ASP A 237 -19.38 7.13 10.37
C ASP A 237 -19.32 7.73 8.97
N LEU A 238 -18.13 7.79 8.37
CA LEU A 238 -17.93 8.42 7.06
C LEU A 238 -18.74 7.73 5.94
N THR A 239 -19.03 6.42 6.09
CA THR A 239 -19.88 5.70 5.14
C THR A 239 -21.32 6.24 5.18
N LYS A 240 -21.85 6.49 6.37
CA LYS A 240 -23.17 7.09 6.51
C LYS A 240 -23.22 8.51 5.97
N GLU A 241 -22.16 9.29 6.22
CA GLU A 241 -22.08 10.65 5.69
C GLU A 241 -21.94 10.65 4.17
N TRP A 242 -21.21 9.68 3.60
CA TRP A 242 -21.18 9.46 2.16
C TRP A 242 -22.56 9.14 1.60
N ASP A 243 -23.28 8.19 2.21
CA ASP A 243 -24.62 7.79 1.76
C ASP A 243 -25.60 8.96 1.84
N ASN A 244 -25.53 9.79 2.91
CA ASN A 244 -26.33 11.02 3.07
C ASN A 244 -26.11 11.99 1.91
N VAL A 245 -24.85 12.19 1.52
CA VAL A 245 -24.48 13.10 0.42
C VAL A 245 -24.93 12.57 -0.94
N GLN A 246 -24.85 11.26 -1.17
CA GLN A 246 -25.26 10.66 -2.44
C GLN A 246 -26.76 10.68 -2.66
N GLY A 247 -27.53 10.73 -1.57
CA GLY A 247 -28.99 10.68 -1.57
C GLY A 247 -29.56 9.27 -1.64
N GLU A 248 -30.80 9.17 -1.19
CA GLU A 248 -31.52 7.91 -1.12
C GLU A 248 -31.71 7.29 -2.51
N GLY A 249 -31.41 6.00 -2.63
CA GLY A 249 -31.56 5.25 -3.89
C GLY A 249 -30.47 5.44 -4.93
N SER A 250 -29.41 6.19 -4.64
CA SER A 250 -28.28 6.40 -5.58
C SER A 250 -27.55 5.09 -5.96
N GLY A 251 -27.57 4.09 -5.10
CA GLY A 251 -26.79 2.85 -5.27
C GLY A 251 -25.27 3.05 -5.10
N SER A 252 -24.81 4.29 -4.87
CA SER A 252 -23.39 4.60 -4.63
C SER A 252 -22.89 3.94 -3.34
N ARG A 253 -21.64 3.50 -3.35
CA ARG A 253 -20.96 2.96 -2.18
C ARG A 253 -19.61 3.64 -2.01
N LEU A 254 -19.20 3.81 -0.76
CA LEU A 254 -17.83 4.27 -0.46
C LEU A 254 -16.87 3.09 -0.66
N VAL A 255 -16.30 2.98 -1.86
CA VAL A 255 -15.28 1.99 -2.18
C VAL A 255 -13.95 2.48 -1.66
N THR A 256 -13.41 1.80 -0.64
CA THR A 256 -12.14 2.17 0.00
C THR A 256 -10.96 1.44 -0.63
N GLY A 257 -11.11 0.16 -0.95
CA GLY A 257 -10.07 -0.65 -1.54
C GLY A 257 -10.55 -1.52 -2.69
N VAL A 258 -9.64 -1.77 -3.62
CA VAL A 258 -9.84 -2.62 -4.79
C VAL A 258 -8.63 -3.52 -5.01
N THR A 259 -8.84 -4.61 -5.72
CA THR A 259 -7.77 -5.44 -6.26
C THR A 259 -7.65 -5.18 -7.76
N ILE A 260 -6.43 -4.95 -8.21
CA ILE A 260 -6.11 -4.74 -9.63
C ILE A 260 -5.20 -5.84 -10.14
N VAL A 261 -5.25 -6.06 -11.44
CA VAL A 261 -4.34 -6.96 -12.18
C VAL A 261 -3.69 -6.22 -13.33
N ASN A 262 -2.45 -6.57 -13.66
CA ASN A 262 -1.79 -6.16 -14.89
C ASN A 262 -2.46 -6.86 -16.09
N ASN A 263 -2.85 -6.10 -17.13
CA ASN A 263 -3.60 -6.64 -18.24
C ASN A 263 -2.79 -7.57 -19.16
N ASP A 264 -1.47 -7.43 -19.19
CA ASP A 264 -0.65 -8.36 -19.97
C ASP A 264 -0.56 -9.69 -19.22
N PHE A 265 -0.36 -9.67 -17.90
CA PHE A 265 -0.44 -10.87 -17.07
C PHE A 265 -1.82 -11.56 -17.15
N LEU A 266 -2.91 -10.80 -17.06
CA LEU A 266 -4.27 -11.34 -17.20
C LEU A 266 -4.50 -12.05 -18.52
N LYS A 267 -3.99 -11.50 -19.64
CA LYS A 267 -4.14 -12.13 -20.97
C LYS A 267 -3.34 -13.41 -21.14
N GLU A 268 -2.18 -13.49 -20.50
CA GLU A 268 -1.28 -14.63 -20.61
C GLU A 268 -1.62 -15.74 -19.60
N HIS A 269 -2.26 -15.37 -18.47
CA HIS A 269 -2.48 -16.24 -17.30
C HIS A 269 -3.88 -16.04 -16.69
N GLU A 270 -4.94 -16.06 -17.53
CA GLU A 270 -6.32 -15.86 -17.08
C GLU A 270 -6.73 -16.91 -16.03
N ASP A 271 -6.29 -18.14 -16.19
CA ASP A 271 -6.52 -19.25 -15.25
C ASP A 271 -5.90 -19.00 -13.86
N LEU A 272 -4.70 -18.43 -13.80
CA LEU A 272 -4.08 -18.09 -12.53
C LEU A 272 -4.80 -16.93 -11.82
N VAL A 273 -5.33 -15.98 -12.59
CA VAL A 273 -6.12 -14.87 -12.03
C VAL A 273 -7.48 -15.36 -11.52
N ASP A 274 -8.13 -16.27 -12.24
CA ASP A 274 -9.40 -16.88 -11.81
C ASP A 274 -9.20 -17.71 -10.51
N THR A 275 -8.11 -18.47 -10.43
CA THR A 275 -7.74 -19.21 -9.21
C THR A 275 -7.48 -18.24 -8.05
N PHE A 276 -6.71 -17.16 -8.29
CA PHE A 276 -6.49 -16.13 -7.26
C PHE A 276 -7.81 -15.55 -6.73
N LEU A 277 -8.77 -15.24 -7.60
CA LEU A 277 -10.06 -14.69 -7.18
C LEU A 277 -10.84 -15.69 -6.29
N GLN A 278 -10.82 -16.98 -6.61
CA GLN A 278 -11.46 -18.01 -5.80
C GLN A 278 -10.80 -18.18 -4.43
N GLU A 279 -9.48 -18.24 -4.39
CA GLU A 279 -8.71 -18.35 -3.16
C GLU A 279 -8.82 -17.07 -2.30
N HIS A 280 -8.86 -15.88 -2.94
CA HIS A 280 -9.08 -14.62 -2.24
C HIS A 280 -10.49 -14.54 -1.65
N GLU A 281 -11.53 -14.96 -2.39
CA GLU A 281 -12.91 -15.03 -1.88
C GLU A 281 -12.99 -15.97 -0.67
N ALA A 282 -12.37 -17.15 -0.74
CA ALA A 282 -12.30 -18.09 0.38
C ALA A 282 -11.57 -17.49 1.59
N SER A 283 -10.44 -16.78 1.34
CA SER A 283 -9.69 -16.10 2.38
C SER A 283 -10.50 -14.99 3.06
N ILE A 284 -11.28 -14.22 2.30
CA ILE A 284 -12.20 -13.21 2.85
C ILE A 284 -13.30 -13.87 3.67
N ALA A 285 -13.90 -14.95 3.17
CA ALA A 285 -14.94 -15.69 3.91
C ALA A 285 -14.40 -16.19 5.26
N PHE A 286 -13.19 -16.76 5.29
CA PHE A 286 -12.54 -17.17 6.52
C PHE A 286 -12.39 -16.01 7.53
N THR A 287 -12.05 -14.81 7.10
CA THR A 287 -11.90 -13.65 8.02
C THR A 287 -13.21 -13.24 8.67
N ALA A 288 -14.35 -13.54 8.03
CA ALA A 288 -15.69 -13.26 8.55
C ALA A 288 -16.22 -14.40 9.45
N GLU A 289 -15.86 -15.65 9.15
CA GLU A 289 -16.31 -16.84 9.86
C GLU A 289 -15.52 -17.10 11.15
N ASP A 290 -14.22 -16.82 11.14
CA ASP A 290 -13.30 -16.98 12.29
C ASP A 290 -12.44 -15.74 12.50
N PRO A 291 -13.01 -14.65 13.04
CA PRO A 291 -12.29 -13.39 13.21
C PRO A 291 -11.12 -13.49 14.22
N ASP A 292 -11.16 -14.41 15.16
CA ASP A 292 -10.08 -14.59 16.13
C ASP A 292 -8.85 -15.22 15.45
N ALA A 293 -9.04 -16.31 14.69
CA ALA A 293 -7.96 -16.90 13.91
C ALA A 293 -7.44 -15.94 12.83
N ALA A 294 -8.33 -15.19 12.18
CA ALA A 294 -7.93 -14.16 11.21
C ALA A 294 -7.07 -13.07 11.86
N ALA A 295 -7.39 -12.63 13.07
CA ALA A 295 -6.61 -11.62 13.80
C ALA A 295 -5.19 -12.14 14.12
N GLU A 296 -5.03 -13.42 14.46
CA GLU A 296 -3.73 -14.05 14.66
C GLU A 296 -2.89 -14.05 13.36
N LEU A 297 -3.50 -14.37 12.22
CA LEU A 297 -2.83 -14.36 10.91
C LEU A 297 -2.48 -12.94 10.48
N ILE A 298 -3.37 -11.96 10.68
CA ILE A 298 -3.11 -10.54 10.40
C ILE A 298 -1.90 -10.03 11.21
N ALA A 299 -1.82 -10.41 12.49
CA ALA A 299 -0.69 -10.05 13.34
C ALA A 299 0.60 -10.76 12.93
N LYS A 300 0.53 -12.06 12.55
CA LYS A 300 1.66 -12.85 12.05
C LYS A 300 2.23 -12.28 10.75
N ALA A 301 1.35 -11.85 9.84
CA ALA A 301 1.72 -11.26 8.55
C ALA A 301 2.11 -9.77 8.65
N GLU A 302 2.08 -9.17 9.85
CA GLU A 302 2.41 -7.75 10.10
C GLU A 302 1.62 -6.77 9.21
N ILE A 303 0.40 -7.14 8.81
CA ILE A 303 -0.48 -6.29 7.98
C ILE A 303 -0.97 -5.08 8.77
N VAL A 304 -1.14 -5.25 10.08
CA VAL A 304 -1.41 -4.18 11.03
C VAL A 304 -0.26 -4.16 12.03
N ALA A 305 0.34 -3.00 12.23
CA ALA A 305 1.29 -2.82 13.32
C ALA A 305 0.61 -3.31 14.61
N LYS A 306 1.32 -4.17 15.37
CA LYS A 306 0.80 -4.64 16.67
C LYS A 306 0.30 -3.43 17.45
N ALA A 307 -1.02 -3.29 17.53
CA ALA A 307 -1.58 -2.47 18.58
C ALA A 307 -1.05 -3.08 19.89
N PRO A 308 -0.45 -2.29 20.81
CA PRO A 308 -0.14 -2.81 22.13
C PRO A 308 -1.47 -3.33 22.69
N ILE A 309 -1.49 -4.64 22.93
CA ILE A 309 -2.60 -5.35 23.57
C ILE A 309 -2.65 -4.90 25.02
#